data_d88d99367fc69c8e990373760b0ff205
#
_entry.id   d88d99367fc69c8e990373760b0ff205
#
_cell.length_a   1.000
_cell.length_b   1.000
_cell.length_c   1.000
_cell.angle_alpha   90.00
_cell.angle_beta   90.00
_cell.angle_gamma   90.00
#
_symmetry.space_group_name_H-M   'P 1'
#
loop_
_entity.id
_entity.type
_entity.pdbx_description
1 polymer ?
#
loop_
_entity_poly.entity_id
_entity_poly.type
_entity_poly.pdbx_seq_one_letter_code
_entity_poly.pdbx_strand_id
1 'polypeptide(L)'
;GYDPEYVLSDEGHNLVKATQLAGLKHHKDLSHAMGNMLKHTYQEDAEFKALTEEMGKKRLSYHLTDKAYLLQPNMRSICRFMNCFDWVNWAYRMNHSNALSAEEREAFSFVKEHSDLVDELYDVMNTINYVEKEIKQHGLSYWISRKCQHQILHSLILGKQSRRKIVLGTNMISYLLEEAKLLPDKSTTHQLSSDIIESTFGYFKRRKSPNNLNGVTAFSLLIPAHTKMNIDNNEEFNFKQALESVSYPDLIHWKKENLLTNWVSIRRKKLVG
;
A
#
# COMPACT_ATOMS: atom_id res chain seq x y z
N GLY A 1 19.09 0.54 24.38
CA GLY A 1 18.43 0.26 23.10
C GLY A 1 17.12 -0.43 23.35
N TYR A 2 16.20 -0.36 22.38
CA TYR A 2 14.97 -1.13 22.44
C TYR A 2 15.23 -2.50 21.80
N ASP A 3 14.64 -3.55 22.35
CA ASP A 3 14.64 -4.89 21.79
C ASP A 3 13.30 -5.08 21.04
N PRO A 4 13.29 -5.03 19.71
CA PRO A 4 12.04 -5.12 18.96
C PRO A 4 11.51 -6.56 18.97
N GLU A 5 10.24 -6.75 19.27
CA GLU A 5 9.59 -8.06 19.26
C GLU A 5 9.46 -8.61 17.83
N TYR A 6 9.21 -7.73 16.86
CA TYR A 6 9.11 -8.07 15.45
C TYR A 6 9.40 -6.86 14.55
N VAL A 7 9.63 -7.12 13.28
CA VAL A 7 9.77 -6.12 12.22
C VAL A 7 8.61 -6.28 11.25
N LEU A 8 7.96 -5.17 10.90
CA LEU A 8 6.95 -5.11 9.86
C LEU A 8 7.51 -4.35 8.66
N SER A 9 7.49 -4.97 7.49
CA SER A 9 7.89 -4.29 6.25
C SER A 9 7.21 -4.88 5.01
N ASP A 10 7.38 -4.23 3.85
CA ASP A 10 7.12 -4.85 2.57
C ASP A 10 8.04 -6.08 2.36
N GLU A 11 7.77 -6.89 1.35
CA GLU A 11 8.58 -8.06 1.01
C GLU A 11 9.88 -7.69 0.26
N GLY A 12 10.41 -6.48 0.45
CA GLY A 12 11.68 -6.05 -0.13
C GLY A 12 12.82 -6.98 0.28
N HIS A 13 13.49 -7.62 -0.69
CA HIS A 13 14.50 -8.64 -0.46
C HIS A 13 15.58 -8.23 0.56
N ASN A 14 16.02 -6.97 0.52
CA ASN A 14 17.05 -6.46 1.44
C ASN A 14 16.55 -6.37 2.87
N LEU A 15 15.27 -5.97 3.07
CA LEU A 15 14.65 -5.86 4.40
C LEU A 15 14.42 -7.24 5.00
N VAL A 16 13.87 -8.17 4.22
CA VAL A 16 13.68 -9.57 4.64
C VAL A 16 14.99 -10.18 5.07
N LYS A 17 16.06 -10.04 4.25
CA LYS A 17 17.38 -10.57 4.57
C LYS A 17 17.99 -9.91 5.80
N ALA A 18 17.86 -8.59 5.97
CA ALA A 18 18.37 -7.89 7.14
C ALA A 18 17.67 -8.35 8.43
N THR A 19 16.35 -8.54 8.39
CA THR A 19 15.56 -9.03 9.53
C THR A 19 15.98 -10.46 9.91
N GLN A 20 16.18 -11.33 8.91
CA GLN A 20 16.67 -12.69 9.14
C GLN A 20 18.07 -12.71 9.77
N LEU A 21 18.99 -11.87 9.28
CA LEU A 21 20.34 -11.76 9.84
C LEU A 21 20.34 -11.24 11.28
N ALA A 22 19.37 -10.38 11.63
CA ALA A 22 19.17 -9.89 12.97
C ALA A 22 18.46 -10.90 13.90
N GLY A 23 18.01 -12.04 13.39
CA GLY A 23 17.28 -13.04 14.19
C GLY A 23 15.90 -12.61 14.64
N LEU A 24 15.32 -11.58 14.00
CA LEU A 24 14.01 -11.01 14.35
C LEU A 24 12.88 -11.67 13.58
N LYS A 25 11.70 -11.72 14.17
CA LYS A 25 10.46 -12.10 13.47
C LYS A 25 10.12 -11.04 12.44
N HIS A 26 9.72 -11.46 11.26
CA HIS A 26 9.34 -10.57 10.17
C HIS A 26 7.90 -10.79 9.77
N HIS A 27 7.04 -9.80 10.01
CA HIS A 27 5.71 -9.72 9.46
C HIS A 27 5.71 -9.00 8.12
N LYS A 28 4.94 -9.54 7.18
CA LYS A 28 4.73 -8.93 5.87
C LYS A 28 3.59 -7.90 5.96
N ASP A 29 3.81 -6.72 5.39
CA ASP A 29 2.75 -5.70 5.33
C ASP A 29 1.51 -6.22 4.61
N LEU A 30 0.35 -6.03 5.24
CA LEU A 30 -0.94 -6.55 4.79
C LEU A 30 -1.33 -6.01 3.42
N SER A 31 -1.27 -4.70 3.23
CA SER A 31 -1.72 -4.06 1.97
C SER A 31 -0.80 -4.45 0.81
N HIS A 32 0.51 -4.52 1.05
CA HIS A 32 1.48 -5.01 0.05
C HIS A 32 1.25 -6.49 -0.29
N ALA A 33 0.99 -7.33 0.70
CA ALA A 33 0.70 -8.75 0.47
C ALA A 33 -0.57 -8.92 -0.36
N MET A 34 -1.67 -8.23 -0.04
CA MET A 34 -2.91 -8.27 -0.81
C MET A 34 -2.71 -7.78 -2.25
N GLY A 35 -2.02 -6.66 -2.43
CA GLY A 35 -1.69 -6.13 -3.76
C GLY A 35 -0.85 -7.09 -4.60
N ASN A 36 0.13 -7.76 -4.01
CA ASN A 36 0.94 -8.78 -4.69
C ASN A 36 0.11 -10.01 -5.09
N MET A 37 -0.78 -10.49 -4.23
CA MET A 37 -1.66 -11.62 -4.55
C MET A 37 -2.62 -11.28 -5.70
N LEU A 38 -3.21 -10.09 -5.70
CA LEU A 38 -4.02 -9.58 -6.81
C LEU A 38 -3.22 -9.54 -8.10
N LYS A 39 -2.01 -8.98 -8.05
CA LYS A 39 -1.11 -8.90 -9.19
C LYS A 39 -0.83 -10.28 -9.76
N HIS A 40 -0.43 -11.24 -8.93
CA HIS A 40 -0.16 -12.61 -9.38
C HIS A 40 -1.38 -13.31 -9.98
N THR A 41 -2.58 -12.97 -9.50
CA THR A 41 -3.82 -13.60 -9.99
C THR A 41 -4.31 -13.00 -11.30
N TYR A 42 -4.23 -11.66 -11.46
CA TYR A 42 -4.91 -10.97 -12.56
C TYR A 42 -3.99 -10.31 -13.61
N GLN A 43 -2.71 -10.06 -13.28
CA GLN A 43 -1.83 -9.30 -14.20
C GLN A 43 -1.70 -9.93 -15.60
N GLU A 44 -1.64 -11.27 -15.67
CA GLU A 44 -1.48 -11.99 -16.93
C GLU A 44 -2.81 -12.51 -17.49
N ASP A 45 -3.91 -12.26 -16.80
CA ASP A 45 -5.25 -12.64 -17.28
C ASP A 45 -5.64 -11.83 -18.52
N ALA A 46 -6.09 -12.52 -19.58
CA ALA A 46 -6.38 -11.90 -20.86
C ALA A 46 -7.59 -10.94 -20.78
N GLU A 47 -8.62 -11.31 -20.03
CA GLU A 47 -9.83 -10.51 -19.86
C GLU A 47 -9.54 -9.26 -19.02
N PHE A 48 -8.74 -9.38 -17.97
CA PHE A 48 -8.28 -8.25 -17.16
C PHE A 48 -7.44 -7.27 -17.99
N LYS A 49 -6.54 -7.78 -18.85
CA LYS A 49 -5.76 -6.95 -19.77
C LYS A 49 -6.66 -6.20 -20.74
N ALA A 50 -7.61 -6.90 -21.39
CA ALA A 50 -8.55 -6.30 -22.32
C ALA A 50 -9.36 -5.16 -21.66
N LEU A 51 -9.96 -5.42 -20.50
CA LEU A 51 -10.70 -4.38 -19.74
C LEU A 51 -9.83 -3.16 -19.44
N THR A 52 -8.62 -3.37 -18.90
CA THR A 52 -7.74 -2.25 -18.50
C THR A 52 -7.18 -1.47 -19.69
N GLU A 53 -6.98 -2.11 -20.85
CA GLU A 53 -6.60 -1.46 -22.11
C GLU A 53 -7.74 -0.59 -22.65
N GLU A 54 -8.98 -1.11 -22.68
CA GLU A 54 -10.15 -0.34 -23.10
C GLU A 54 -10.39 0.87 -22.18
N MET A 55 -10.25 0.71 -20.86
CA MET A 55 -10.28 1.83 -19.93
C MET A 55 -9.24 2.90 -20.29
N GLY A 56 -8.02 2.49 -20.62
CA GLY A 56 -6.95 3.40 -21.06
C GLY A 56 -7.29 4.15 -22.35
N LYS A 57 -7.80 3.45 -23.37
CA LYS A 57 -8.24 4.04 -24.65
C LYS A 57 -9.37 5.05 -24.44
N LYS A 58 -10.39 4.71 -23.65
CA LYS A 58 -11.52 5.61 -23.36
C LYS A 58 -11.08 6.85 -22.60
N ARG A 59 -10.12 6.71 -21.67
CA ARG A 59 -9.56 7.88 -20.99
C ARG A 59 -8.87 8.85 -21.95
N LEU A 60 -8.09 8.33 -22.90
CA LEU A 60 -7.46 9.17 -23.94
C LEU A 60 -8.48 9.86 -24.83
N SER A 61 -9.59 9.19 -25.17
CA SER A 61 -10.63 9.73 -26.04
C SER A 61 -11.51 10.78 -25.37
N TYR A 62 -11.78 10.65 -24.06
CA TYR A 62 -12.81 11.45 -23.39
C TYR A 62 -12.29 12.46 -22.35
N HIS A 63 -10.98 12.47 -22.01
CA HIS A 63 -10.46 13.32 -20.94
C HIS A 63 -10.58 14.84 -21.19
N LEU A 64 -10.78 15.26 -22.45
CA LEU A 64 -11.01 16.66 -22.83
C LEU A 64 -12.42 16.92 -23.39
N THR A 65 -13.36 16.00 -23.16
CA THR A 65 -14.74 16.13 -23.62
C THR A 65 -15.69 16.36 -22.43
N ASP A 66 -16.96 16.61 -22.73
CA ASP A 66 -18.05 16.71 -21.77
C ASP A 66 -18.30 15.40 -20.99
N LYS A 67 -17.81 14.26 -21.51
CA LYS A 67 -17.87 12.94 -20.85
C LYS A 67 -16.72 12.68 -19.86
N ALA A 68 -15.81 13.63 -19.67
CA ALA A 68 -14.64 13.45 -18.78
C ALA A 68 -15.00 13.11 -17.32
N TYR A 69 -16.16 13.56 -16.84
CA TYR A 69 -16.66 13.26 -15.50
C TYR A 69 -17.04 11.79 -15.26
N LEU A 70 -17.30 11.04 -16.35
CA LEU A 70 -17.61 9.61 -16.28
C LEU A 70 -16.38 8.71 -16.28
N LEU A 71 -15.19 9.27 -16.52
CA LEU A 71 -13.96 8.49 -16.60
C LEU A 71 -13.59 7.86 -15.26
N GLN A 72 -12.97 6.70 -15.37
CA GLN A 72 -12.42 5.98 -14.23
C GLN A 72 -11.41 6.84 -13.44
N PRO A 73 -11.27 6.58 -12.12
CA PRO A 73 -10.19 7.13 -11.32
C PRO A 73 -8.82 6.87 -11.95
N ASN A 74 -7.85 7.72 -11.62
CA ASN A 74 -6.53 7.63 -12.23
C ASN A 74 -5.81 6.33 -11.85
N MET A 75 -5.57 5.46 -12.81
CA MET A 75 -4.84 4.22 -12.64
C MET A 75 -3.36 4.43 -12.98
N ARG A 76 -2.51 4.56 -11.97
CA ARG A 76 -1.06 4.53 -12.18
C ARG A 76 -0.63 3.08 -12.34
N SER A 77 0.14 2.76 -13.39
CA SER A 77 0.60 1.40 -13.67
C SER A 77 1.36 0.75 -12.50
N ILE A 78 2.16 1.54 -11.78
CA ILE A 78 2.96 1.09 -10.62
C ILE A 78 2.07 0.73 -9.42
N CYS A 79 0.94 1.43 -9.25
CA CYS A 79 0.04 1.25 -8.11
C CYS A 79 -1.28 0.58 -8.49
N ARG A 80 -1.38 -0.02 -9.67
CA ARG A 80 -2.64 -0.56 -10.20
C ARG A 80 -3.35 -1.50 -9.23
N PHE A 81 -2.61 -2.40 -8.62
CA PHE A 81 -3.16 -3.41 -7.72
C PHE A 81 -3.33 -2.91 -6.27
N MET A 82 -2.60 -1.88 -5.86
CA MET A 82 -2.80 -1.21 -4.55
C MET A 82 -4.04 -0.31 -4.55
N ASN A 83 -4.38 0.29 -5.71
CA ASN A 83 -5.52 1.21 -5.87
C ASN A 83 -6.66 0.56 -6.67
N CYS A 84 -6.77 -0.76 -6.63
CA CYS A 84 -7.74 -1.51 -7.45
C CYS A 84 -9.18 -1.17 -7.06
N PHE A 85 -9.45 -0.94 -5.78
CA PHE A 85 -10.77 -0.72 -5.25
C PHE A 85 -11.53 0.44 -5.93
N ASP A 86 -10.87 1.57 -6.12
CA ASP A 86 -11.54 2.77 -6.65
C ASP A 86 -12.05 2.56 -8.08
N TRP A 87 -11.21 2.00 -8.97
CA TRP A 87 -11.62 1.80 -10.35
C TRP A 87 -12.54 0.57 -10.54
N VAL A 88 -12.39 -0.48 -9.71
CA VAL A 88 -13.33 -1.60 -9.70
C VAL A 88 -14.71 -1.14 -9.24
N ASN A 89 -14.78 -0.33 -8.18
CA ASN A 89 -16.02 0.25 -7.69
C ASN A 89 -16.65 1.18 -8.75
N TRP A 90 -15.84 1.94 -9.48
CA TRP A 90 -16.30 2.72 -10.62
C TRP A 90 -16.89 1.80 -11.71
N ALA A 91 -16.18 0.77 -12.14
CA ALA A 91 -16.64 -0.16 -13.17
C ALA A 91 -17.95 -0.86 -12.75
N TYR A 92 -18.03 -1.32 -11.51
CA TYR A 92 -19.24 -1.90 -10.95
C TYR A 92 -20.43 -0.92 -10.99
N ARG A 93 -20.23 0.33 -10.60
CA ARG A 93 -21.27 1.38 -10.68
C ARG A 93 -21.68 1.67 -12.12
N MET A 94 -20.75 1.69 -13.08
CA MET A 94 -21.06 1.86 -14.49
C MET A 94 -21.99 0.75 -15.00
N ASN A 95 -21.79 -0.48 -14.60
CA ASN A 95 -22.64 -1.62 -15.00
C ASN A 95 -24.03 -1.58 -14.36
N HIS A 96 -24.15 -1.12 -13.11
CA HIS A 96 -25.37 -1.22 -12.32
C HIS A 96 -26.15 0.11 -12.17
N SER A 97 -25.63 1.21 -12.72
CA SER A 97 -26.29 2.51 -12.64
C SER A 97 -27.45 2.63 -13.61
N ASN A 98 -28.61 3.02 -13.10
CA ASN A 98 -29.76 3.41 -13.92
C ASN A 98 -29.77 4.92 -14.31
N ALA A 99 -28.83 5.70 -13.77
CA ALA A 99 -28.76 7.13 -13.99
C ALA A 99 -28.09 7.56 -15.30
N LEU A 100 -27.39 6.62 -15.97
CA LEU A 100 -26.70 6.90 -17.25
C LEU A 100 -27.70 7.02 -18.40
N SER A 101 -27.51 8.03 -19.26
CA SER A 101 -28.22 8.16 -20.52
C SER A 101 -27.88 7.02 -21.50
N ALA A 102 -28.65 6.86 -22.55
CA ALA A 102 -28.39 5.85 -23.58
C ALA A 102 -27.02 6.07 -24.25
N GLU A 103 -26.67 7.31 -24.56
CA GLU A 103 -25.39 7.69 -25.17
C GLU A 103 -24.20 7.44 -24.25
N GLU A 104 -24.35 7.70 -22.94
CA GLU A 104 -23.32 7.42 -21.93
C GLU A 104 -23.10 5.93 -21.74
N ARG A 105 -24.18 5.14 -21.73
CA ARG A 105 -24.08 3.66 -21.69
C ARG A 105 -23.38 3.11 -22.92
N GLU A 106 -23.68 3.62 -24.11
CA GLU A 106 -23.02 3.21 -25.35
C GLU A 106 -21.53 3.56 -25.31
N ALA A 107 -21.16 4.77 -24.89
CA ALA A 107 -19.78 5.22 -24.77
C ALA A 107 -18.91 4.32 -23.87
N PHE A 108 -19.51 3.72 -22.85
CA PHE A 108 -18.85 2.85 -21.85
C PHE A 108 -19.35 1.39 -21.90
N SER A 109 -19.93 0.94 -23.04
CA SER A 109 -20.46 -0.43 -23.23
C SER A 109 -19.43 -1.53 -22.96
N PHE A 110 -18.16 -1.25 -23.21
CA PHE A 110 -17.08 -2.18 -22.95
C PHE A 110 -17.03 -2.66 -21.48
N VAL A 111 -17.45 -1.83 -20.51
CA VAL A 111 -17.49 -2.24 -19.08
C VAL A 111 -18.51 -3.36 -18.91
N LYS A 112 -19.65 -3.28 -19.63
CA LYS A 112 -20.71 -4.29 -19.60
C LYS A 112 -20.28 -5.58 -20.31
N GLU A 113 -19.47 -5.49 -21.34
CA GLU A 113 -18.90 -6.67 -22.03
C GLU A 113 -18.02 -7.51 -21.11
N HIS A 114 -17.47 -6.90 -20.05
CA HIS A 114 -16.67 -7.53 -19.00
C HIS A 114 -17.40 -7.64 -17.67
N SER A 115 -18.74 -7.68 -17.66
CA SER A 115 -19.55 -7.63 -16.43
C SER A 115 -19.16 -8.72 -15.43
N ASP A 116 -18.94 -9.95 -15.88
CA ASP A 116 -18.60 -11.07 -15.02
C ASP A 116 -17.26 -10.88 -14.30
N LEU A 117 -16.27 -10.34 -15.00
CA LEU A 117 -14.97 -9.98 -14.41
C LEU A 117 -15.10 -8.80 -13.43
N VAL A 118 -15.91 -7.79 -13.79
CA VAL A 118 -16.15 -6.62 -12.93
C VAL A 118 -16.83 -7.04 -11.62
N ASP A 119 -17.85 -7.90 -11.69
CA ASP A 119 -18.54 -8.42 -10.52
C ASP A 119 -17.63 -9.31 -9.68
N GLU A 120 -16.81 -10.15 -10.31
CA GLU A 120 -15.76 -10.93 -9.63
C GLU A 120 -14.78 -10.05 -8.88
N LEU A 121 -14.24 -9.02 -9.55
CA LEU A 121 -13.30 -8.08 -8.94
C LEU A 121 -13.95 -7.28 -7.81
N TYR A 122 -15.21 -6.92 -7.93
CA TYR A 122 -15.95 -6.22 -6.88
C TYR A 122 -16.09 -7.07 -5.60
N ASP A 123 -16.44 -8.35 -5.74
CA ASP A 123 -16.47 -9.29 -4.62
C ASP A 123 -15.10 -9.46 -3.97
N VAL A 124 -14.06 -9.59 -4.79
CA VAL A 124 -12.67 -9.70 -4.34
C VAL A 124 -12.26 -8.47 -3.53
N MET A 125 -12.52 -7.27 -4.08
CA MET A 125 -12.19 -6.00 -3.42
C MET A 125 -12.92 -5.82 -2.10
N ASN A 126 -14.21 -6.17 -2.03
CA ASN A 126 -14.98 -6.12 -0.79
C ASN A 126 -14.41 -7.07 0.26
N THR A 127 -13.96 -8.26 -0.16
CA THR A 127 -13.34 -9.23 0.76
C THR A 127 -12.00 -8.73 1.28
N ILE A 128 -11.14 -8.16 0.41
CA ILE A 128 -9.86 -7.58 0.82
C ILE A 128 -10.08 -6.41 1.77
N ASN A 129 -11.00 -5.49 1.45
CA ASN A 129 -11.33 -4.36 2.32
C ASN A 129 -11.82 -4.81 3.70
N TYR A 130 -12.62 -5.87 3.74
CA TYR A 130 -13.06 -6.44 5.03
C TYR A 130 -11.86 -6.92 5.85
N VAL A 131 -10.95 -7.70 5.24
CA VAL A 131 -9.75 -8.23 5.90
C VAL A 131 -8.83 -7.09 6.37
N GLU A 132 -8.57 -6.11 5.50
CA GLU A 132 -7.77 -4.94 5.86
C GLU A 132 -8.39 -4.14 7.00
N LYS A 133 -9.68 -3.89 6.95
CA LYS A 133 -10.39 -3.15 7.99
C LYS A 133 -10.29 -3.87 9.35
N GLU A 134 -10.56 -5.17 9.39
CA GLU A 134 -10.50 -5.94 10.63
C GLU A 134 -9.09 -5.94 11.23
N ILE A 135 -8.06 -6.17 10.41
CA ILE A 135 -6.67 -6.23 10.89
C ILE A 135 -6.13 -4.84 11.23
N LYS A 136 -6.43 -3.79 10.44
CA LYS A 136 -5.98 -2.43 10.73
C LYS A 136 -6.63 -1.85 11.99
N GLN A 137 -7.88 -2.22 12.29
CA GLN A 137 -8.60 -1.74 13.47
C GLN A 137 -8.25 -2.50 14.76
N HIS A 138 -8.05 -3.80 14.65
CA HIS A 138 -7.92 -4.69 15.81
C HIS A 138 -6.54 -5.35 15.95
N GLY A 139 -5.66 -5.18 14.97
CA GLY A 139 -4.43 -5.96 14.86
C GLY A 139 -4.68 -7.41 14.45
N LEU A 140 -3.61 -8.13 14.11
CA LEU A 140 -3.66 -9.57 13.89
C LEU A 140 -3.57 -10.30 15.23
N SER A 141 -4.63 -11.01 15.59
CA SER A 141 -4.65 -12.01 16.67
C SER A 141 -5.12 -13.35 16.12
N TYR A 142 -5.01 -14.40 16.90
CA TYR A 142 -5.56 -15.71 16.53
C TYR A 142 -7.04 -15.63 16.12
N TRP A 143 -7.84 -14.88 16.87
CA TRP A 143 -9.28 -14.76 16.62
C TRP A 143 -9.59 -13.90 15.40
N ILE A 144 -8.90 -12.79 15.19
CA ILE A 144 -9.06 -11.95 14.00
C ILE A 144 -8.63 -12.71 12.74
N SER A 145 -7.51 -13.46 12.79
CA SER A 145 -7.09 -14.34 11.70
C SER A 145 -8.19 -15.34 11.33
N ARG A 146 -8.79 -16.03 12.32
CA ARG A 146 -9.87 -16.99 12.09
C ARG A 146 -11.12 -16.35 11.50
N LYS A 147 -11.51 -15.18 12.00
CA LYS A 147 -12.64 -14.38 11.49
C LYS A 147 -12.44 -14.01 10.02
N CYS A 148 -11.25 -13.52 9.67
CA CYS A 148 -10.90 -13.17 8.29
C CYS A 148 -10.87 -14.41 7.39
N GLN A 149 -10.27 -15.52 7.82
CA GLN A 149 -10.27 -16.79 7.08
C GLN A 149 -11.68 -17.26 6.77
N HIS A 150 -12.59 -17.18 7.74
CA HIS A 150 -14.00 -17.56 7.55
C HIS A 150 -14.67 -16.69 6.48
N GLN A 151 -14.47 -15.36 6.53
CA GLN A 151 -14.99 -14.44 5.51
C GLN A 151 -14.45 -14.77 4.12
N ILE A 152 -13.14 -14.97 3.98
CA ILE A 152 -12.49 -15.32 2.72
C ILE A 152 -13.06 -16.64 2.17
N LEU A 153 -13.18 -17.65 3.02
CA LEU A 153 -13.70 -18.96 2.65
C LEU A 153 -15.10 -18.84 2.03
N HIS A 154 -16.00 -18.10 2.69
CA HIS A 154 -17.38 -17.92 2.23
C HIS A 154 -17.51 -17.04 0.98
N SER A 155 -16.69 -15.98 0.87
CA SER A 155 -16.81 -15.02 -0.24
C SER A 155 -16.08 -15.44 -1.49
N LEU A 156 -14.93 -16.14 -1.38
CA LEU A 156 -14.04 -16.39 -2.51
C LEU A 156 -13.85 -17.88 -2.86
N ILE A 157 -14.15 -18.81 -1.95
CA ILE A 157 -13.81 -20.23 -2.15
C ILE A 157 -15.05 -21.11 -2.25
N LEU A 158 -16.01 -20.96 -1.34
CA LEU A 158 -17.19 -21.82 -1.29
C LEU A 158 -18.21 -21.45 -2.40
N GLY A 159 -18.94 -22.46 -2.87
CA GLY A 159 -19.93 -22.33 -3.93
C GLY A 159 -19.30 -22.39 -5.34
N LYS A 160 -20.05 -21.90 -6.32
CA LYS A 160 -19.60 -21.86 -7.73
C LYS A 160 -18.75 -20.61 -7.98
N GLN A 161 -17.54 -20.59 -7.47
CA GLN A 161 -16.60 -19.49 -7.65
C GLN A 161 -15.69 -19.73 -8.86
N SER A 162 -15.19 -18.64 -9.42
CA SER A 162 -14.17 -18.72 -10.48
C SER A 162 -12.86 -19.30 -9.94
N ARG A 163 -12.04 -19.88 -10.82
CA ARG A 163 -10.73 -20.37 -10.45
C ARG A 163 -9.85 -19.26 -9.85
N ARG A 164 -9.93 -18.04 -10.40
CA ARG A 164 -9.18 -16.86 -9.93
C ARG A 164 -9.53 -16.53 -8.48
N LYS A 165 -10.83 -16.49 -8.13
CA LYS A 165 -11.30 -16.25 -6.76
C LYS A 165 -10.79 -17.32 -5.79
N ILE A 166 -10.89 -18.60 -6.17
CA ILE A 166 -10.43 -19.73 -5.34
C ILE A 166 -8.92 -19.64 -5.08
N VAL A 167 -8.12 -19.41 -6.10
CA VAL A 167 -6.66 -19.27 -5.97
C VAL A 167 -6.30 -18.09 -5.07
N LEU A 168 -6.90 -16.93 -5.32
CA LEU A 168 -6.66 -15.74 -4.51
C LEU A 168 -7.08 -15.96 -3.05
N GLY A 169 -8.27 -16.47 -2.80
CA GLY A 169 -8.78 -16.76 -1.45
C GLY A 169 -7.89 -17.75 -0.70
N THR A 170 -7.40 -18.79 -1.38
CA THR A 170 -6.48 -19.76 -0.81
C THR A 170 -5.15 -19.11 -0.41
N ASN A 171 -4.59 -18.25 -1.26
CA ASN A 171 -3.36 -17.52 -0.96
C ASN A 171 -3.55 -16.55 0.22
N MET A 172 -4.70 -15.85 0.28
CA MET A 172 -5.03 -14.96 1.40
C MET A 172 -5.13 -15.73 2.72
N ILE A 173 -5.78 -16.91 2.72
CA ILE A 173 -5.86 -17.78 3.93
C ILE A 173 -4.47 -18.25 4.33
N SER A 174 -3.64 -18.70 3.38
CA SER A 174 -2.26 -19.12 3.65
C SER A 174 -1.43 -18.01 4.28
N TYR A 175 -1.51 -16.79 3.75
CA TYR A 175 -0.87 -15.61 4.33
C TYR A 175 -1.31 -15.39 5.79
N LEU A 176 -2.61 -15.36 6.06
CA LEU A 176 -3.13 -15.15 7.41
C LEU A 176 -2.69 -16.25 8.39
N LEU A 177 -2.57 -17.49 7.92
CA LEU A 177 -2.09 -18.62 8.73
C LEU A 177 -0.59 -18.47 9.02
N GLU A 178 0.22 -18.07 8.03
CA GLU A 178 1.66 -17.86 8.19
C GLU A 178 1.94 -16.72 9.18
N GLU A 179 1.28 -15.58 9.02
CA GLU A 179 1.43 -14.44 9.92
C GLU A 179 0.95 -14.77 11.34
N ALA A 180 -0.15 -15.51 11.50
CA ALA A 180 -0.65 -15.92 12.81
C ALA A 180 0.29 -16.89 13.55
N LYS A 181 1.12 -17.68 12.84
CA LYS A 181 2.14 -18.55 13.46
C LYS A 181 3.27 -17.77 14.12
N LEU A 182 3.50 -16.52 13.72
CA LEU A 182 4.52 -15.66 14.31
C LEU A 182 4.11 -15.06 15.64
N LEU A 183 2.82 -15.12 15.99
CA LEU A 183 2.32 -14.67 17.29
C LEU A 183 2.86 -15.58 18.41
N PRO A 184 3.34 -15.01 19.54
CA PRO A 184 3.83 -15.81 20.66
C PRO A 184 2.76 -16.74 21.26
N ASP A 185 1.54 -16.26 21.34
CA ASP A 185 0.39 -16.98 21.90
C ASP A 185 -0.94 -16.48 21.32
N LYS A 186 -2.05 -17.08 21.78
CA LYS A 186 -3.40 -16.73 21.28
C LYS A 186 -3.94 -15.40 21.79
N SER A 187 -3.34 -14.82 22.84
CA SER A 187 -3.76 -13.55 23.43
C SER A 187 -3.01 -12.36 22.86
N THR A 188 -1.87 -12.62 22.21
CA THR A 188 -1.04 -11.58 21.59
C THR A 188 -1.68 -11.03 20.32
N THR A 189 -1.46 -9.74 20.12
CA THR A 189 -1.93 -9.00 18.93
C THR A 189 -0.79 -8.21 18.32
N HIS A 190 -0.51 -8.40 17.03
CA HIS A 190 0.49 -7.67 16.27
C HIS A 190 -0.16 -6.78 15.21
N GLN A 191 0.45 -5.62 14.95
CA GLN A 191 0.05 -4.76 13.83
C GLN A 191 0.66 -5.26 12.53
N LEU A 192 -0.14 -5.32 11.46
CA LEU A 192 0.31 -5.72 10.12
C LEU A 192 0.20 -4.61 9.08
N SER A 193 0.08 -3.35 9.49
CA SER A 193 0.00 -2.22 8.55
C SER A 193 1.10 -1.21 8.82
N SER A 194 1.84 -0.87 7.76
CA SER A 194 2.83 0.21 7.74
C SER A 194 2.25 1.58 7.35
N ASP A 195 0.93 1.71 7.24
CA ASP A 195 0.24 2.93 6.74
C ASP A 195 0.68 4.22 7.48
N ILE A 196 0.94 4.15 8.79
CA ILE A 196 1.40 5.30 9.58
C ILE A 196 2.78 5.75 9.09
N ILE A 197 3.68 4.80 8.89
CA ILE A 197 5.05 5.06 8.41
C ILE A 197 5.00 5.58 6.97
N GLU A 198 4.19 4.96 6.11
CA GLU A 198 4.02 5.38 4.71
C GLU A 198 3.42 6.78 4.60
N SER A 199 2.41 7.09 5.42
CA SER A 199 1.81 8.42 5.50
C SER A 199 2.86 9.47 5.90
N THR A 200 3.68 9.16 6.90
CA THR A 200 4.77 10.03 7.36
C THR A 200 5.82 10.25 6.27
N PHE A 201 6.25 9.18 5.59
CA PHE A 201 7.16 9.29 4.45
C PHE A 201 6.53 10.01 3.25
N GLY A 202 5.24 9.80 2.99
CA GLY A 202 4.50 10.51 1.95
C GLY A 202 4.47 12.02 2.18
N TYR A 203 4.26 12.44 3.42
CA TYR A 203 4.31 13.85 3.82
C TYR A 203 5.71 14.45 3.65
N PHE A 204 6.75 13.72 4.07
CA PHE A 204 8.14 14.10 3.88
C PHE A 204 8.51 14.20 2.39
N LYS A 205 8.15 13.20 1.58
CA LYS A 205 8.43 13.17 0.14
C LYS A 205 7.81 14.35 -0.62
N ARG A 206 6.62 14.81 -0.25
CA ARG A 206 5.97 15.97 -0.87
C ARG A 206 6.71 17.28 -0.65
N ARG A 207 7.49 17.38 0.42
CA ARG A 207 8.30 18.56 0.76
C ARG A 207 9.72 18.50 0.18
N LYS A 208 10.12 17.34 -0.33
CA LYS A 208 11.42 17.16 -0.97
C LYS A 208 11.38 17.76 -2.38
N SER A 209 12.41 18.54 -2.75
CA SER A 209 12.55 19.03 -4.12
C SER A 209 12.59 17.86 -5.12
N PRO A 210 11.79 17.89 -6.20
CA PRO A 210 11.79 16.84 -7.22
C PRO A 210 13.14 16.70 -7.94
N ASN A 211 13.95 17.75 -7.97
CA ASN A 211 15.26 17.79 -8.64
C ASN A 211 16.43 17.40 -7.73
N ASN A 212 16.15 16.88 -6.53
CA ASN A 212 17.20 16.53 -5.59
C ASN A 212 17.76 15.14 -5.91
N LEU A 213 18.85 15.09 -6.64
CA LEU A 213 19.60 13.87 -7.01
C LEU A 213 20.36 13.25 -5.82
N ASN A 214 20.28 13.86 -4.66
CA ASN A 214 21.00 13.41 -3.48
C ASN A 214 20.26 12.24 -2.82
N GLY A 215 21.00 11.22 -2.39
CA GLY A 215 20.49 10.11 -1.58
C GLY A 215 19.97 10.56 -0.20
N VAL A 216 20.26 9.82 0.84
CA VAL A 216 19.89 10.18 2.21
C VAL A 216 20.62 11.45 2.63
N THR A 217 19.89 12.52 2.94
CA THR A 217 20.42 13.81 3.39
C THR A 217 20.00 14.07 4.84
N ALA A 218 20.62 15.06 5.51
CA ALA A 218 20.21 15.50 6.84
C ALA A 218 18.72 15.89 6.91
N PHE A 219 18.08 16.21 5.76
CA PHE A 219 16.64 16.46 5.69
C PHE A 219 15.80 15.24 6.13
N SER A 220 16.32 14.01 6.02
CA SER A 220 15.64 12.80 6.53
C SER A 220 15.46 12.80 8.04
N LEU A 221 16.29 13.54 8.78
CA LEU A 221 16.16 13.69 10.23
C LEU A 221 14.90 14.49 10.64
N LEU A 222 14.25 15.18 9.69
CA LEU A 222 12.97 15.84 9.93
C LEU A 222 11.77 14.87 9.87
N ILE A 223 11.98 13.62 9.44
CA ILE A 223 10.89 12.64 9.36
C ILE A 223 10.17 12.45 10.70
N PRO A 224 10.89 12.27 11.83
CA PRO A 224 10.22 12.16 13.15
C PRO A 224 9.40 13.38 13.53
N ALA A 225 9.79 14.58 13.10
CA ALA A 225 9.05 15.81 13.37
C ALA A 225 7.69 15.88 12.63
N HIS A 226 7.48 15.00 11.65
CA HIS A 226 6.21 14.88 10.94
C HIS A 226 5.31 13.76 11.49
N THR A 227 5.78 13.01 12.47
CA THR A 227 4.92 12.07 13.19
C THR A 227 3.96 12.87 14.08
N LYS A 228 2.72 12.39 14.18
CA LYS A 228 1.75 12.91 15.15
C LYS A 228 2.15 12.43 16.56
N MET A 229 3.35 12.75 17.01
CA MET A 229 3.67 12.56 18.40
C MET A 229 2.79 13.54 19.20
N ASN A 230 1.99 13.02 20.11
CA ASN A 230 1.30 13.83 21.10
C ASN A 230 2.36 14.46 22.01
N ILE A 231 2.92 15.57 21.56
CA ILE A 231 3.84 16.39 22.34
C ILE A 231 3.11 17.01 23.53
N ASP A 232 1.76 17.11 23.43
CA ASP A 232 0.90 17.70 24.45
C ASP A 232 0.86 16.95 25.79
N ASN A 233 1.27 15.68 25.82
CA ASN A 233 1.26 14.85 27.03
C ASN A 233 2.65 14.65 27.68
N ASN A 234 3.70 15.25 27.12
CA ASN A 234 5.06 15.11 27.65
C ASN A 234 5.51 16.43 28.24
N GLU A 235 5.07 16.72 29.47
CA GLU A 235 5.48 17.90 30.23
C GLU A 235 7.03 18.01 30.41
N GLU A 236 7.75 16.90 30.20
CA GLU A 236 9.21 16.82 30.31
C GLU A 236 9.95 17.23 29.01
N PHE A 237 9.30 17.28 27.83
CA PHE A 237 9.97 17.59 26.56
C PHE A 237 9.62 18.98 26.02
N ASN A 238 10.52 19.92 26.22
CA ASN A 238 10.41 21.25 25.62
C ASN A 238 11.03 21.27 24.22
N PHE A 239 10.17 21.15 23.19
CA PHE A 239 10.58 21.14 21.80
C PHE A 239 11.33 22.40 21.36
N LYS A 240 10.94 23.56 21.86
CA LYS A 240 11.61 24.84 21.58
C LYS A 240 13.03 24.84 22.14
N GLN A 241 13.20 24.46 23.38
CA GLN A 241 14.51 24.37 24.03
C GLN A 241 15.41 23.33 23.34
N ALA A 242 14.85 22.19 22.94
CA ALA A 242 15.57 21.16 22.21
C ALA A 242 16.05 21.66 20.83
N LEU A 243 15.23 22.43 20.11
CA LEU A 243 15.64 23.05 18.83
C LEU A 243 16.70 24.14 19.03
N GLU A 244 16.57 24.96 20.07
CA GLU A 244 17.53 26.02 20.41
C GLU A 244 18.88 25.47 20.86
N SER A 245 18.91 24.25 21.40
CA SER A 245 20.14 23.58 21.85
C SER A 245 20.98 22.97 20.74
N VAL A 246 20.48 22.89 19.51
CA VAL A 246 21.17 22.26 18.37
C VAL A 246 21.54 23.32 17.33
N SER A 247 22.82 23.53 17.13
CA SER A 247 23.32 24.45 16.11
C SER A 247 23.49 23.76 14.74
N TYR A 248 23.53 24.54 13.65
CA TYR A 248 23.83 24.02 12.31
C TYR A 248 25.19 23.30 12.21
N PRO A 249 26.27 23.77 12.85
CA PRO A 249 27.54 23.04 12.95
C PRO A 249 27.40 21.66 13.56
N ASP A 250 26.60 21.51 14.64
CA ASP A 250 26.38 20.22 15.31
C ASP A 250 25.71 19.22 14.37
N LEU A 251 24.72 19.69 13.57
CA LEU A 251 24.07 18.86 12.56
C LEU A 251 25.06 18.40 11.45
N ILE A 252 25.97 19.28 11.04
CA ILE A 252 26.98 18.94 10.05
C ILE A 252 28.01 17.95 10.59
N HIS A 253 28.41 18.13 11.86
CA HIS A 253 29.31 17.22 12.55
C HIS A 253 28.69 15.84 12.67
N TRP A 254 27.47 15.76 13.25
CA TRP A 254 26.72 14.52 13.38
C TRP A 254 26.53 13.80 12.04
N LYS A 255 26.20 14.56 10.97
CA LYS A 255 26.06 14.03 9.63
C LYS A 255 27.33 13.35 9.11
N LYS A 256 28.50 13.95 9.36
CA LYS A 256 29.78 13.37 8.92
C LYS A 256 30.08 12.04 9.61
N GLU A 257 29.69 11.91 10.88
CA GLU A 257 29.97 10.73 11.69
C GLU A 257 28.97 9.60 11.45
N ASN A 258 27.71 9.94 11.22
CA ASN A 258 26.62 8.97 11.28
C ASN A 258 25.98 8.63 9.90
N LEU A 259 26.20 9.46 8.89
CA LEU A 259 25.66 9.21 7.56
C LEU A 259 26.74 8.81 6.56
N LEU A 260 26.44 7.77 5.79
CA LEU A 260 27.32 7.32 4.72
C LEU A 260 27.58 8.44 3.70
N THR A 261 28.78 8.45 3.16
CA THR A 261 29.20 9.41 2.12
C THR A 261 28.29 9.28 0.89
N ASN A 262 27.71 10.40 0.47
CA ASN A 262 26.86 10.42 -0.71
C ASN A 262 27.71 10.36 -2.00
N TRP A 263 27.80 9.19 -2.60
CA TRP A 263 28.55 8.93 -3.83
C TRP A 263 28.10 9.78 -5.02
N VAL A 264 26.82 10.18 -5.08
CA VAL A 264 26.29 11.07 -6.13
C VAL A 264 26.89 12.46 -5.99
N SER A 265 26.99 12.99 -4.77
CA SER A 265 27.65 14.28 -4.51
C SER A 265 29.13 14.25 -4.84
N ILE A 266 29.81 13.13 -4.56
CA ILE A 266 31.23 12.94 -4.91
C ILE A 266 31.41 12.92 -6.44
N ARG A 267 30.58 12.13 -7.15
CA ARG A 267 30.58 12.09 -8.62
C ARG A 267 30.35 13.48 -9.23
N ARG A 268 29.34 14.19 -8.72
CA ARG A 268 29.03 15.54 -9.20
C ARG A 268 30.21 16.49 -9.01
N LYS A 269 30.84 16.50 -7.84
CA LYS A 269 32.04 17.31 -7.60
C LYS A 269 33.18 16.98 -8.55
N LYS A 270 33.38 15.70 -8.89
CA LYS A 270 34.41 15.26 -9.84
C LYS A 270 34.09 15.62 -11.30
N LEU A 271 32.81 15.83 -11.64
CA LEU A 271 32.38 16.17 -13.00
C LEU A 271 32.31 17.69 -13.25
N VAL A 272 32.20 18.50 -12.21
CA VAL A 272 31.98 19.95 -12.29
C VAL A 272 33.22 20.73 -11.86
N GLY A 273 34.14 20.14 -11.16
CA GLY A 273 35.37 20.72 -10.67
C GLY A 273 36.60 20.12 -11.25
#